data_cfd30130c3facd6ba8f0270d35aa1c70
#
_entry.id   cfd30130c3facd6ba8f0270d35aa1c70
#
_cell.length_a   1.000
_cell.length_b   1.000
_cell.length_c   1.000
_cell.angle_alpha   90.00
_cell.angle_beta   90.00
_cell.angle_gamma   90.00
#
_symmetry.space_group_name_H-M   'P 1'
#
loop_
_entity.id
_entity.type
_entity.pdbx_description
1 polymer ?
#
loop_
_entity_poly.entity_id
_entity_poly.type
_entity_poly.pdbx_seq_one_letter_code
_entity_poly.pdbx_strand_id
1 'polypeptide(L)'
;MGLAASAKEFRLYYLGGQSNMDGYGKVSELPEDLKAGKGYEGVYIFHGNMGLDGKKPDGRGAWMQLKPGHGRNFKSDGSKHSYSDRFGVELTLARTLKKHHPGAHIAFIKYSRGGTAIDSKAEAQKRFGAWDPKWSGGEGEGKGINQYDHFQATLRHAFADKDLDDDGEKDTLVPSGIFWMQGE
;
A
#
# COMPACT_ATOMS: atom_id res chain seq x y z
N MET A 1 -3.19 32.97 -16.97
CA MET A 1 -1.95 32.72 -16.23
C MET A 1 -2.16 31.39 -15.53
N GLY A 2 -1.48 30.30 -15.99
CA GLY A 2 -1.48 29.04 -15.26
C GLY A 2 -0.64 29.23 -13.99
N LEU A 3 -1.15 28.78 -12.85
CA LEU A 3 -0.32 28.65 -11.64
C LEU A 3 0.82 27.68 -12.01
N ALA A 4 2.07 28.07 -11.77
CA ALA A 4 3.18 27.15 -11.92
C ALA A 4 2.97 26.01 -10.92
N ALA A 5 3.13 24.78 -11.38
CA ALA A 5 3.21 23.63 -10.50
C ALA A 5 4.37 23.84 -9.51
N SER A 6 4.23 23.38 -8.30
CA SER A 6 5.27 23.47 -7.27
C SER A 6 5.37 22.17 -6.51
N ALA A 7 6.59 21.72 -6.27
CA ALA A 7 6.87 20.56 -5.43
C ALA A 7 6.12 20.64 -4.10
N LYS A 8 5.45 19.56 -3.74
CA LYS A 8 4.67 19.44 -2.50
C LYS A 8 5.39 18.57 -1.48
N GLU A 9 5.10 18.80 -0.21
CA GLU A 9 5.54 17.92 0.87
C GLU A 9 4.36 17.02 1.27
N PHE A 10 4.54 15.70 1.13
CA PHE A 10 3.57 14.70 1.53
C PHE A 10 3.97 14.02 2.84
N ARG A 11 3.07 13.98 3.80
CA ARG A 11 3.19 13.11 4.97
C ARG A 11 2.98 11.67 4.52
N LEU A 12 4.04 10.88 4.59
CA LEU A 12 4.04 9.50 4.13
C LEU A 12 3.74 8.53 5.26
N TYR A 13 2.75 7.69 5.07
CA TYR A 13 2.40 6.60 5.98
C TYR A 13 2.52 5.25 5.28
N TYR A 14 3.13 4.30 5.97
CA TYR A 14 3.25 2.92 5.48
C TYR A 14 2.11 2.08 6.03
N LEU A 15 1.45 1.33 5.15
CA LEU A 15 0.37 0.42 5.47
C LEU A 15 0.82 -1.01 5.18
N GLY A 16 1.03 -1.80 6.23
CA GLY A 16 1.56 -3.15 6.11
C GLY A 16 0.83 -4.15 7.00
N GLY A 17 0.96 -5.43 6.68
CA GLY A 17 0.40 -6.51 7.47
C GLY A 17 -0.32 -7.59 6.66
N GLN A 18 -1.35 -8.17 7.25
CA GLN A 18 -2.06 -9.30 6.68
C GLN A 18 -3.52 -8.96 6.27
N SER A 19 -4.47 -9.90 6.39
CA SER A 19 -5.82 -9.78 5.84
C SER A 19 -6.57 -8.51 6.24
N ASN A 20 -6.44 -8.05 7.48
CA ASN A 20 -7.09 -6.83 7.94
C ASN A 20 -6.53 -5.57 7.27
N MET A 21 -5.24 -5.56 6.95
CA MET A 21 -4.64 -4.50 6.14
C MET A 21 -4.95 -4.68 4.66
N ASP A 22 -4.98 -5.92 4.16
CA ASP A 22 -5.31 -6.23 2.77
C ASP A 22 -6.70 -5.67 2.41
N GLY A 23 -7.68 -5.87 3.30
CA GLY A 23 -9.00 -5.28 3.19
C GLY A 23 -10.02 -6.19 2.49
N TYR A 24 -11.07 -6.55 3.24
CA TYR A 24 -12.14 -7.46 2.80
C TYR A 24 -13.52 -6.79 2.80
N GLY A 25 -13.60 -5.52 3.16
CA GLY A 25 -14.83 -4.76 3.07
C GLY A 25 -15.31 -4.67 1.62
N LYS A 26 -16.60 -4.82 1.37
CA LYS A 26 -17.15 -4.71 0.02
C LYS A 26 -17.38 -3.24 -0.36
N VAL A 27 -16.87 -2.82 -1.50
CA VAL A 27 -17.07 -1.46 -2.01
C VAL A 27 -18.56 -1.14 -2.16
N SER A 28 -19.38 -2.12 -2.52
CA SER A 28 -20.83 -1.95 -2.62
C SER A 28 -21.50 -1.57 -1.30
N GLU A 29 -20.93 -1.95 -0.17
CA GLU A 29 -21.43 -1.71 1.17
C GLU A 29 -20.90 -0.42 1.82
N LEU A 30 -19.98 0.30 1.14
CA LEU A 30 -19.49 1.59 1.61
C LEU A 30 -20.60 2.64 1.67
N PRO A 31 -20.59 3.53 2.68
CA PRO A 31 -21.39 4.75 2.66
C PRO A 31 -21.09 5.58 1.41
N GLU A 32 -22.10 6.23 0.85
CA GLU A 32 -21.98 6.98 -0.41
C GLU A 32 -20.96 8.13 -0.33
N ASP A 33 -20.83 8.77 0.82
CA ASP A 33 -19.82 9.81 1.05
C ASP A 33 -18.39 9.25 0.94
N LEU A 34 -18.12 8.05 1.46
CA LEU A 34 -16.83 7.38 1.30
C LEU A 34 -16.59 6.89 -0.13
N LYS A 35 -17.62 6.40 -0.81
CA LYS A 35 -17.50 6.04 -2.24
C LYS A 35 -17.11 7.24 -3.08
N ALA A 36 -17.70 8.41 -2.79
CA ALA A 36 -17.43 9.67 -3.47
C ALA A 36 -16.11 10.35 -3.08
N GLY A 37 -15.32 9.76 -2.18
CA GLY A 37 -14.04 10.33 -1.75
C GLY A 37 -14.14 11.44 -0.71
N LYS A 38 -15.31 11.65 -0.12
CA LYS A 38 -15.54 12.77 0.81
C LYS A 38 -14.68 12.68 2.05
N GLY A 39 -13.87 13.72 2.26
CA GLY A 39 -12.99 13.89 3.41
C GLY A 39 -11.63 13.21 3.32
N TYR A 40 -11.29 12.67 2.14
CA TYR A 40 -9.94 12.21 1.83
C TYR A 40 -9.48 12.63 0.42
N GLU A 41 -10.05 13.69 -0.10
CA GLU A 41 -9.65 14.29 -1.37
C GLU A 41 -8.17 14.68 -1.34
N GLY A 42 -7.45 14.44 -2.43
CA GLY A 42 -6.03 14.74 -2.56
C GLY A 42 -5.10 13.88 -1.70
N VAL A 43 -5.59 12.75 -1.19
CA VAL A 43 -4.73 11.70 -0.62
C VAL A 43 -4.28 10.77 -1.73
N TYR A 44 -2.99 10.43 -1.76
CA TYR A 44 -2.39 9.55 -2.76
C TYR A 44 -2.00 8.21 -2.16
N ILE A 45 -1.99 7.19 -2.99
CA ILE A 45 -1.60 5.83 -2.59
C ILE A 45 -0.76 5.16 -3.67
N PHE A 46 0.33 4.54 -3.24
CA PHE A 46 1.06 3.54 -3.99
C PHE A 46 0.73 2.17 -3.40
N HIS A 47 0.05 1.32 -4.17
CA HIS A 47 -0.29 -0.03 -3.72
C HIS A 47 0.52 -1.04 -4.54
N GLY A 48 1.49 -1.69 -3.90
CA GLY A 48 2.37 -2.67 -4.52
C GLY A 48 1.71 -4.05 -4.66
N ASN A 49 1.98 -4.71 -5.79
CA ASN A 49 1.55 -6.08 -5.99
C ASN A 49 2.13 -7.01 -4.92
N MET A 50 1.28 -7.89 -4.40
CA MET A 50 1.72 -8.93 -3.49
C MET A 50 2.50 -10.03 -4.23
N GLY A 51 3.42 -10.70 -3.51
CA GLY A 51 4.19 -11.83 -3.98
C GLY A 51 4.10 -13.04 -3.07
N LEU A 52 4.55 -14.19 -3.57
CA LEU A 52 4.69 -15.42 -2.80
C LEU A 52 6.11 -15.52 -2.23
N ASP A 53 6.24 -16.04 -1.02
CA ASP A 53 7.56 -16.42 -0.49
C ASP A 53 8.26 -17.39 -1.44
N GLY A 54 9.57 -17.27 -1.56
CA GLY A 54 10.35 -18.06 -2.49
C GLY A 54 10.20 -17.67 -3.97
N LYS A 55 9.60 -16.52 -4.27
CA LYS A 55 9.46 -15.99 -5.63
C LYS A 55 10.04 -14.59 -5.72
N LYS A 56 10.56 -14.25 -6.91
CA LYS A 56 11.08 -12.91 -7.19
C LYS A 56 10.05 -11.83 -6.78
N PRO A 57 10.46 -10.80 -6.05
CA PRO A 57 9.57 -9.73 -5.67
C PRO A 57 9.00 -8.98 -6.88
N ASP A 58 7.71 -8.71 -6.87
CA ASP A 58 7.04 -7.83 -7.83
C ASP A 58 7.01 -6.40 -7.28
N GLY A 59 6.11 -6.10 -6.36
CA GLY A 59 5.97 -4.78 -5.72
C GLY A 59 5.58 -3.65 -6.65
N ARG A 60 5.29 -3.93 -7.94
CA ARG A 60 4.87 -2.91 -8.90
C ARG A 60 3.56 -2.27 -8.48
N GLY A 61 3.52 -0.98 -8.63
CA GLY A 61 2.39 -0.10 -8.41
C GLY A 61 2.61 1.20 -9.16
N ALA A 62 1.73 2.16 -9.00
CA ALA A 62 1.94 3.54 -9.38
C ALA A 62 1.25 4.45 -8.37
N TRP A 63 1.73 5.68 -8.24
CA TRP A 63 1.05 6.69 -7.44
C TRP A 63 -0.27 7.07 -8.08
N MET A 64 -1.28 7.25 -7.26
CA MET A 64 -2.59 7.69 -7.72
C MET A 64 -3.41 8.24 -6.57
N GLN A 65 -4.36 9.07 -6.90
CA GLN A 65 -5.34 9.54 -5.95
C GLN A 65 -6.11 8.37 -5.34
N LEU A 66 -6.20 8.36 -4.01
CA LEU A 66 -6.90 7.32 -3.26
C LEU A 66 -8.38 7.26 -3.65
N LYS A 67 -8.86 6.06 -3.92
CA LYS A 67 -10.28 5.75 -4.13
C LYS A 67 -10.59 4.34 -3.65
N PRO A 68 -11.87 3.93 -3.54
CA PRO A 68 -12.21 2.55 -3.22
C PRO A 68 -11.62 1.54 -4.21
N GLY A 69 -11.33 0.33 -3.73
CA GLY A 69 -10.83 -0.75 -4.57
C GLY A 69 -9.38 -1.15 -4.32
N HIS A 70 -8.74 -0.60 -3.30
CA HIS A 70 -7.41 -0.99 -2.85
C HIS A 70 -7.41 -2.14 -1.83
N GLY A 71 -8.44 -2.99 -1.84
CA GLY A 71 -8.52 -4.19 -1.01
C GLY A 71 -7.95 -5.44 -1.70
N ARG A 72 -8.27 -6.59 -1.14
CA ARG A 72 -7.87 -7.90 -1.67
C ARG A 72 -8.13 -8.01 -3.17
N ASN A 73 -7.21 -8.60 -3.90
CA ASN A 73 -7.21 -8.78 -5.36
C ASN A 73 -6.91 -7.51 -6.18
N PHE A 74 -6.55 -6.39 -5.55
CA PHE A 74 -5.96 -5.28 -6.29
C PHE A 74 -4.70 -5.75 -7.04
N LYS A 75 -4.50 -5.21 -8.26
CA LYS A 75 -3.29 -5.47 -9.07
C LYS A 75 -2.90 -4.23 -9.85
N SER A 76 -1.61 -4.13 -10.16
CA SER A 76 -1.04 -3.11 -11.02
C SER A 76 -0.02 -3.71 -11.99
N ASP A 77 0.08 -3.16 -13.18
CA ASP A 77 1.19 -3.45 -14.10
C ASP A 77 2.32 -2.41 -14.00
N GLY A 78 2.18 -1.45 -13.10
CA GLY A 78 3.09 -0.31 -12.91
C GLY A 78 2.58 0.99 -13.55
N SER A 79 1.52 0.92 -14.36
CA SER A 79 0.88 2.10 -14.98
C SER A 79 -0.63 2.03 -14.92
N LYS A 80 -1.20 0.85 -15.08
CA LYS A 80 -2.65 0.60 -15.02
C LYS A 80 -2.99 -0.24 -13.81
N HIS A 81 -4.16 0.04 -13.24
CA HIS A 81 -4.66 -0.65 -12.05
C HIS A 81 -5.94 -1.41 -12.32
N SER A 82 -5.98 -2.65 -11.80
CA SER A 82 -7.21 -3.43 -11.67
C SER A 82 -7.71 -3.27 -10.24
N TYR A 83 -8.68 -2.35 -10.07
CA TYR A 83 -9.32 -2.14 -8.77
C TYR A 83 -10.15 -3.35 -8.37
N SER A 84 -10.12 -3.64 -7.08
CA SER A 84 -10.91 -4.70 -6.48
C SER A 84 -12.34 -4.22 -6.15
N ASP A 85 -13.25 -5.15 -5.96
CA ASP A 85 -14.53 -4.93 -5.30
C ASP A 85 -14.40 -4.77 -3.77
N ARG A 86 -13.16 -4.74 -3.27
CA ARG A 86 -12.82 -4.70 -1.84
C ARG A 86 -12.08 -3.44 -1.47
N PHE A 87 -12.21 -3.05 -0.20
CA PHE A 87 -11.44 -1.98 0.43
C PHE A 87 -10.94 -2.41 1.81
N GLY A 88 -9.94 -1.71 2.31
CA GLY A 88 -9.39 -1.87 3.66
C GLY A 88 -9.50 -0.58 4.48
N VAL A 89 -8.57 -0.42 5.41
CA VAL A 89 -8.55 0.72 6.35
C VAL A 89 -8.17 2.04 5.69
N GLU A 90 -7.58 2.02 4.51
CA GLU A 90 -7.00 3.19 3.84
C GLU A 90 -7.98 4.35 3.69
N LEU A 91 -9.26 4.10 3.43
CA LEU A 91 -10.26 5.13 3.21
C LEU A 91 -10.60 5.90 4.50
N THR A 92 -10.91 5.16 5.57
CA THR A 92 -11.25 5.75 6.87
C THR A 92 -10.03 6.35 7.55
N LEU A 93 -8.85 5.74 7.39
CA LEU A 93 -7.59 6.26 7.87
C LEU A 93 -7.26 7.59 7.19
N ALA A 94 -7.36 7.68 5.87
CA ALA A 94 -7.14 8.89 5.11
C ALA A 94 -8.04 10.03 5.60
N ARG A 95 -9.35 9.75 5.75
CA ARG A 95 -10.32 10.73 6.26
C ARG A 95 -9.97 11.18 7.68
N THR A 96 -9.53 10.27 8.53
CA THR A 96 -9.11 10.59 9.90
C THR A 96 -7.86 11.46 9.90
N LEU A 97 -6.84 11.10 9.12
CA LEU A 97 -5.61 11.88 9.02
C LEU A 97 -5.84 13.28 8.45
N LYS A 98 -6.68 13.41 7.42
CA LYS A 98 -7.07 14.74 6.88
C LYS A 98 -7.78 15.61 7.91
N LYS A 99 -8.62 15.00 8.75
CA LYS A 99 -9.28 15.72 9.86
C LYS A 99 -8.29 16.22 10.91
N HIS A 100 -7.28 15.42 11.24
CA HIS A 100 -6.27 15.78 12.24
C HIS A 100 -5.15 16.68 11.69
N HIS A 101 -4.93 16.65 10.38
CA HIS A 101 -3.93 17.46 9.71
C HIS A 101 -4.56 18.23 8.55
N PRO A 102 -5.44 19.20 8.83
CA PRO A 102 -6.09 19.99 7.79
C PRO A 102 -5.04 20.74 6.96
N GLY A 103 -5.20 20.68 5.64
CA GLY A 103 -4.25 21.28 4.70
C GLY A 103 -3.00 20.43 4.36
N ALA A 104 -2.70 19.37 5.10
CA ALA A 104 -1.56 18.50 4.78
C ALA A 104 -1.84 17.66 3.52
N HIS A 105 -0.82 17.49 2.68
CA HIS A 105 -0.80 16.45 1.66
C HIS A 105 -0.45 15.13 2.34
N ILE A 106 -1.16 14.05 1.99
CA ILE A 106 -1.01 12.74 2.60
C ILE A 106 -0.79 11.70 1.51
N ALA A 107 0.17 10.83 1.74
CA ALA A 107 0.46 9.71 0.86
C ALA A 107 0.57 8.40 1.65
N PHE A 108 0.13 7.32 1.04
CA PHE A 108 0.25 5.96 1.55
C PHE A 108 1.13 5.10 0.65
N ILE A 109 2.00 4.29 1.24
CA ILE A 109 2.56 3.12 0.55
C ILE A 109 1.96 1.89 1.21
N LYS A 110 1.21 1.10 0.45
CA LYS A 110 0.50 -0.08 0.93
C LYS A 110 1.11 -1.35 0.35
N TYR A 111 1.46 -2.28 1.23
CA TYR A 111 1.75 -3.66 0.90
C TYR A 111 1.18 -4.58 1.99
N SER A 112 0.36 -5.54 1.61
CA SER A 112 -0.23 -6.48 2.54
C SER A 112 -0.51 -7.81 1.85
N ARG A 113 -0.58 -8.88 2.66
CA ARG A 113 -0.98 -10.19 2.16
C ARG A 113 -1.71 -10.97 3.26
N GLY A 114 -2.95 -11.35 2.97
CA GLY A 114 -3.77 -12.11 3.90
C GLY A 114 -3.19 -13.48 4.26
N GLY A 115 -3.35 -13.88 5.52
CA GLY A 115 -2.91 -15.18 6.05
C GLY A 115 -1.41 -15.31 6.35
N THR A 116 -0.65 -14.22 6.22
CA THR A 116 0.78 -14.24 6.52
C THR A 116 1.05 -14.20 8.02
N ALA A 117 2.14 -14.83 8.47
CA ALA A 117 2.61 -14.83 9.85
C ALA A 117 3.68 -13.76 10.08
N ILE A 118 3.81 -13.28 11.31
CA ILE A 118 4.92 -12.40 11.69
C ILE A 118 6.24 -13.16 11.78
N ASP A 119 6.18 -14.40 12.27
CA ASP A 119 7.32 -15.32 12.43
C ASP A 119 7.09 -16.56 11.54
N SER A 120 8.13 -17.00 10.87
CA SER A 120 8.08 -18.21 10.02
C SER A 120 7.67 -19.48 10.76
N LYS A 121 7.88 -19.55 12.08
CA LYS A 121 7.44 -20.66 12.94
C LYS A 121 5.93 -20.66 13.17
N ALA A 122 5.29 -19.50 13.10
CA ALA A 122 3.86 -19.34 13.28
C ALA A 122 3.07 -19.55 11.98
N GLU A 123 3.76 -19.66 10.83
CA GLU A 123 3.12 -19.93 9.55
C GLU A 123 2.58 -21.34 9.48
N ALA A 124 1.29 -21.49 9.79
CA ALA A 124 0.64 -22.79 10.00
C ALA A 124 0.64 -23.72 8.79
N GLN A 125 0.79 -23.22 7.58
CA GLN A 125 0.63 -24.03 6.37
C GLN A 125 1.70 -23.80 5.30
N LYS A 126 2.72 -22.99 5.56
CA LYS A 126 3.75 -22.60 4.57
C LYS A 126 3.15 -22.09 3.24
N ARG A 127 1.91 -21.61 3.30
CA ARG A 127 1.11 -21.27 2.11
C ARG A 127 1.03 -19.77 1.88
N PHE A 128 0.99 -19.00 2.96
CA PHE A 128 0.67 -17.58 2.86
C PHE A 128 1.91 -16.69 2.98
N GLY A 129 2.93 -17.18 3.66
CA GLY A 129 4.20 -16.50 3.83
C GLY A 129 4.40 -15.88 5.20
N ALA A 130 5.60 -15.39 5.43
CA ALA A 130 6.02 -14.80 6.69
C ALA A 130 6.73 -13.46 6.46
N TRP A 131 6.71 -12.62 7.51
CA TRP A 131 7.39 -11.32 7.54
C TRP A 131 8.77 -11.37 8.22
N ASP A 132 9.25 -12.56 8.56
CA ASP A 132 10.54 -12.75 9.22
C ASP A 132 11.71 -12.44 8.27
N PRO A 133 12.49 -11.36 8.50
CA PRO A 133 13.64 -11.03 7.64
C PRO A 133 14.74 -12.09 7.61
N LYS A 134 14.72 -13.04 8.56
CA LYS A 134 15.68 -14.15 8.64
C LYS A 134 15.17 -15.44 7.98
N TRP A 135 14.00 -15.38 7.36
CA TRP A 135 13.46 -16.53 6.65
C TRP A 135 14.43 -17.01 5.55
N SER A 136 14.74 -18.28 5.53
CA SER A 136 15.77 -18.87 4.65
C SER A 136 15.21 -19.97 3.73
N GLY A 137 13.89 -20.10 3.67
CA GLY A 137 13.23 -21.06 2.78
C GLY A 137 13.28 -20.66 1.31
N GLY A 138 12.59 -21.42 0.47
CA GLY A 138 12.63 -21.23 -0.98
C GLY A 138 13.85 -21.92 -1.63
N GLU A 139 13.89 -21.88 -2.95
CA GLU A 139 14.94 -22.50 -3.75
C GLU A 139 15.41 -21.56 -4.87
N GLY A 140 16.62 -21.79 -5.39
CA GLY A 140 17.17 -21.02 -6.49
C GLY A 140 17.20 -19.52 -6.22
N GLU A 141 16.77 -18.73 -7.20
CA GLU A 141 16.71 -17.26 -7.09
C GLU A 141 15.68 -16.76 -6.05
N GLY A 142 14.77 -17.61 -5.61
CA GLY A 142 13.76 -17.29 -4.60
C GLY A 142 14.21 -17.56 -3.16
N LYS A 143 15.39 -18.15 -2.96
CA LYS A 143 15.87 -18.50 -1.63
C LYS A 143 15.99 -17.29 -0.72
N GLY A 144 15.36 -17.35 0.44
CA GLY A 144 15.32 -16.28 1.44
C GLY A 144 14.34 -15.14 1.14
N ILE A 145 13.70 -15.13 -0.02
CA ILE A 145 12.76 -14.05 -0.39
C ILE A 145 11.39 -14.32 0.25
N ASN A 146 10.91 -13.39 1.04
CA ASN A 146 9.63 -13.51 1.73
C ASN A 146 8.81 -12.19 1.71
N GLN A 147 7.79 -12.06 2.56
CA GLN A 147 6.91 -10.90 2.58
C GLN A 147 7.63 -9.60 2.89
N TYR A 148 8.70 -9.64 3.68
CA TYR A 148 9.53 -8.47 3.95
C TYR A 148 10.21 -7.96 2.67
N ASP A 149 10.73 -8.87 1.84
CA ASP A 149 11.40 -8.51 0.58
C ASP A 149 10.42 -7.96 -0.46
N HIS A 150 9.20 -8.50 -0.52
CA HIS A 150 8.13 -7.98 -1.36
C HIS A 150 7.71 -6.58 -0.94
N PHE A 151 7.63 -6.31 0.38
CA PHE A 151 7.41 -4.97 0.91
C PHE A 151 8.55 -4.02 0.51
N GLN A 152 9.81 -4.44 0.67
CA GLN A 152 10.97 -3.65 0.24
C GLN A 152 10.94 -3.35 -1.26
N ALA A 153 10.49 -4.27 -2.09
CA ALA A 153 10.32 -4.03 -3.52
C ALA A 153 9.25 -2.96 -3.78
N THR A 154 8.14 -3.01 -3.07
CA THR A 154 7.10 -1.96 -3.14
C THR A 154 7.66 -0.59 -2.77
N LEU A 155 8.44 -0.48 -1.70
CA LEU A 155 9.10 0.77 -1.30
C LEU A 155 10.03 1.29 -2.40
N ARG A 156 10.86 0.42 -2.98
CA ARG A 156 11.78 0.82 -4.06
C ARG A 156 11.04 1.38 -5.28
N HIS A 157 9.93 0.76 -5.68
CA HIS A 157 9.11 1.26 -6.77
C HIS A 157 8.44 2.59 -6.42
N ALA A 158 7.87 2.71 -5.23
CA ALA A 158 7.22 3.94 -4.80
C ALA A 158 8.18 5.14 -4.72
N PHE A 159 9.42 4.92 -4.26
CA PHE A 159 10.44 5.97 -4.18
C PHE A 159 11.16 6.25 -5.50
N ALA A 160 11.00 5.41 -6.51
CA ALA A 160 11.56 5.65 -7.84
C ALA A 160 10.82 6.77 -8.58
N ASP A 161 9.53 6.92 -8.32
CA ASP A 161 8.69 7.98 -8.85
C ASP A 161 8.25 8.90 -7.70
N LYS A 162 8.58 10.18 -7.82
CA LYS A 162 8.29 11.20 -6.79
C LYS A 162 7.33 12.29 -7.27
N ASP A 163 6.81 12.19 -8.45
CA ASP A 163 5.73 13.05 -8.92
C ASP A 163 4.40 12.32 -8.63
N LEU A 164 3.87 12.55 -7.44
CA LEU A 164 2.74 11.76 -6.93
C LEU A 164 1.41 12.11 -7.60
N ASP A 165 1.29 13.34 -8.08
CA ASP A 165 0.05 13.87 -8.63
C ASP A 165 0.15 14.25 -10.12
N ASP A 166 1.25 13.82 -10.75
CA ASP A 166 1.49 13.94 -12.20
C ASP A 166 1.44 15.41 -12.68
N ASP A 167 1.95 16.33 -11.83
CA ASP A 167 2.01 17.76 -12.16
C ASP A 167 3.35 18.20 -12.78
N GLY A 168 4.31 17.25 -12.91
CA GLY A 168 5.63 17.43 -13.50
C GLY A 168 6.71 17.84 -12.52
N GLU A 169 6.36 18.07 -11.25
CA GLU A 169 7.29 18.44 -10.18
C GLU A 169 7.57 17.26 -9.25
N LYS A 170 8.79 17.21 -8.73
CA LYS A 170 9.16 16.14 -7.78
C LYS A 170 8.79 16.53 -6.36
N ASP A 171 7.94 15.73 -5.76
CA ASP A 171 7.48 15.90 -4.39
C ASP A 171 8.47 15.40 -3.34
N THR A 172 8.29 15.88 -2.11
CA THR A 172 9.03 15.40 -0.94
C THR A 172 8.16 14.47 -0.11
N LEU A 173 8.63 13.24 0.11
CA LEU A 173 7.97 12.26 0.97
C LEU A 173 8.58 12.29 2.36
N VAL A 174 7.80 12.70 3.37
CA VAL A 174 8.22 12.79 4.78
C VAL A 174 7.62 11.62 5.56
N PRO A 175 8.43 10.60 5.95
CA PRO A 175 7.95 9.49 6.75
C PRO A 175 7.28 9.97 8.03
N SER A 176 6.00 9.65 8.20
CA SER A 176 5.16 10.18 9.28
C SER A 176 4.55 9.09 10.17
N GLY A 177 4.60 7.84 9.75
CA GLY A 177 4.11 6.73 10.58
C GLY A 177 3.99 5.41 9.83
N ILE A 178 3.78 4.35 10.61
CA ILE A 178 3.53 2.99 10.12
C ILE A 178 2.24 2.49 10.79
N PHE A 179 1.31 2.03 9.97
CA PHE A 179 0.13 1.29 10.42
C PHE A 179 0.34 -0.18 10.07
N TRP A 180 0.44 -0.98 11.11
CA TRP A 180 0.79 -2.39 11.00
C TRP A 180 -0.32 -3.27 11.57
N MET A 181 -0.97 -4.06 10.71
CA MET A 181 -2.06 -4.96 11.09
C MET A 181 -1.63 -6.42 10.89
N GLN A 182 -0.90 -6.93 11.83
CA GLN A 182 -0.31 -8.27 11.85
C GLN A 182 -0.35 -8.81 13.28
N GLY A 183 -0.40 -10.12 13.45
CA GLY A 183 -0.33 -10.75 14.77
C GLY A 183 -1.24 -11.97 14.94
N GLU A 184 -1.62 -12.58 13.83
CA GLU A 184 -2.30 -13.90 13.85
C GLU A 184 -1.29 -15.03 13.75
#